data_da4efaeaa9280241b3d1088487a40987
#
_entry.id   da4efaeaa9280241b3d1088487a40987
#
_cell.length_a   1.000
_cell.length_b   1.000
_cell.length_c   1.000
_cell.angle_alpha   90.00
_cell.angle_beta   90.00
_cell.angle_gamma   90.00
#
_symmetry.space_group_name_H-M   'P 1'
#
loop_
_entity.id
_entity.type
_entity.pdbx_description
1 polymer ?
#
loop_
_entity_poly.entity_id
_entity_poly.type
_entity_poly.pdbx_seq_one_letter_code
_entity_poly.pdbx_strand_id
1 'polypeptide(L)'
;MREQAWLRGAILVFWTLFWGLSVVDKIVPDVTHLWVGKDFFALFVKFFASLGLKDPMFATVALAGVSGLEAVNFTFCGTALVALLRGDAGRAETWFYCGIVTSLGLFVLFSMADQVFGDRFQLLEHGLFWMVLLASWIAFKFFAVDEEHSGDLGSVRTVLLLGALLTLGATWSIRDFSSQTFHNVDKPVLCVEVVKGMWKFDFPFLADKLVWEQTVNAFVEEHPELKVTYIYTGPSELNSKKKTHLLLYVFTERR
;
A
#
# COMPACT_ATOMS: atom_id res chain seq x y z
N MET A 1 24.63 -2.20 -29.18
CA MET A 1 25.24 -1.99 -27.84
C MET A 1 24.65 -0.82 -27.06
N ARG A 2 24.60 0.42 -27.61
CA ARG A 2 24.10 1.59 -26.87
C ARG A 2 22.59 1.49 -26.53
N GLU A 3 21.77 1.04 -27.45
CA GLU A 3 20.31 0.89 -27.27
C GLU A 3 19.94 -0.18 -26.22
N GLN A 4 20.65 -1.29 -26.21
CA GLN A 4 20.44 -2.36 -25.23
C GLN A 4 20.72 -1.89 -23.79
N ALA A 5 21.80 -1.12 -23.59
CA ALA A 5 22.11 -0.53 -22.29
C ALA A 5 20.99 0.44 -21.81
N TRP A 6 20.42 1.22 -22.74
CA TRP A 6 19.30 2.10 -22.41
C TRP A 6 18.03 1.34 -22.00
N LEU A 7 17.70 0.24 -22.69
CA LEU A 7 16.54 -0.58 -22.34
C LEU A 7 16.71 -1.25 -20.96
N ARG A 8 17.90 -1.78 -20.69
CA ARG A 8 18.22 -2.31 -19.33
C ARG A 8 18.12 -1.22 -18.26
N GLY A 9 18.63 -0.02 -18.56
CA GLY A 9 18.52 1.14 -17.68
C GLY A 9 17.06 1.53 -17.42
N ALA A 10 16.23 1.58 -18.45
CA ALA A 10 14.80 1.91 -18.33
C ALA A 10 14.04 0.91 -17.44
N ILE A 11 14.32 -0.40 -17.58
CA ILE A 11 13.74 -1.44 -16.72
C ILE A 11 14.12 -1.20 -15.24
N LEU A 12 15.40 -0.95 -14.98
CA LEU A 12 15.88 -0.72 -13.61
C LEU A 12 15.32 0.59 -13.01
N VAL A 13 15.23 1.65 -13.81
CA VAL A 13 14.62 2.93 -13.38
C VAL A 13 13.16 2.70 -13.00
N PHE A 14 12.41 1.97 -13.85
CA PHE A 14 11.00 1.67 -13.56
C PHE A 14 10.83 0.97 -12.21
N TRP A 15 11.52 -0.14 -11.99
CA TRP A 15 11.37 -0.91 -10.75
C TRP A 15 11.95 -0.20 -9.52
N THR A 16 12.99 0.58 -9.70
CA THR A 16 13.54 1.42 -8.62
C THR A 16 12.54 2.49 -8.19
N LEU A 17 11.92 3.18 -9.15
CA LEU A 17 10.89 4.18 -8.85
C LEU A 17 9.62 3.55 -8.28
N PHE A 18 9.18 2.43 -8.83
CA PHE A 18 8.00 1.70 -8.35
C PHE A 18 8.12 1.37 -6.85
N TRP A 19 9.20 0.69 -6.46
CA TRP A 19 9.44 0.35 -5.06
C TRP A 19 9.82 1.57 -4.21
N GLY A 20 10.53 2.53 -4.79
CA GLY A 20 10.89 3.77 -4.11
C GLY A 20 9.68 4.61 -3.72
N LEU A 21 8.70 4.76 -4.61
CA LEU A 21 7.45 5.45 -4.32
C LEU A 21 6.62 4.69 -3.28
N SER A 22 6.62 3.36 -3.33
CA SER A 22 5.96 2.53 -2.33
C SER A 22 6.55 2.72 -0.92
N VAL A 23 7.89 2.85 -0.82
CA VAL A 23 8.59 3.15 0.44
C VAL A 23 8.29 4.56 0.93
N VAL A 24 8.31 5.55 0.02
CA VAL A 24 8.01 6.96 0.36
C VAL A 24 6.59 7.11 0.91
N ASP A 25 5.63 6.43 0.30
CA ASP A 25 4.23 6.40 0.76
C ASP A 25 4.10 5.95 2.23
N LYS A 26 4.96 5.04 2.69
CA LYS A 26 4.93 4.51 4.06
C LYS A 26 5.78 5.32 5.06
N ILE A 27 6.80 6.02 4.59
CA ILE A 27 7.67 6.84 5.44
C ILE A 27 7.12 8.26 5.60
N VAL A 28 6.42 8.77 4.57
CA VAL A 28 5.88 10.13 4.55
C VAL A 28 4.35 10.07 4.57
N PRO A 29 3.73 10.03 5.75
CA PRO A 29 2.31 9.72 5.91
C PRO A 29 1.35 10.77 5.33
N ASP A 30 1.82 11.97 4.98
CA ASP A 30 0.99 13.07 4.48
C ASP A 30 1.16 13.38 2.99
N VAL A 31 1.80 12.51 2.23
CA VAL A 31 1.88 12.65 0.77
C VAL A 31 0.55 12.28 0.15
N THR A 32 -0.30 13.29 -0.02
CA THR A 32 -1.72 13.15 -0.37
C THR A 32 -2.01 12.65 -1.79
N HIS A 33 -1.00 12.43 -2.60
CA HIS A 33 -1.12 12.04 -4.02
C HIS A 33 -0.44 10.72 -4.36
N LEU A 34 0.30 10.14 -3.41
CA LEU A 34 0.84 8.80 -3.51
C LEU A 34 -0.12 7.81 -2.84
N TRP A 35 0.03 6.55 -3.12
CA TRP A 35 -0.77 5.48 -2.52
C TRP A 35 -0.69 5.56 -1.01
N VAL A 36 -1.86 5.49 -0.38
CA VAL A 36 -2.00 5.85 1.02
C VAL A 36 -1.81 4.61 1.86
N GLY A 37 -0.65 4.47 2.50
CA GLY A 37 -0.37 3.38 3.45
C GLY A 37 -1.43 3.23 4.56
N LYS A 38 -2.14 4.29 4.84
CA LYS A 38 -3.32 4.34 5.72
C LYS A 38 -4.44 3.42 5.28
N ASP A 39 -4.70 3.31 3.98
CA ASP A 39 -5.77 2.48 3.43
C ASP A 39 -5.44 1.00 3.54
N PHE A 40 -4.18 0.65 3.29
CA PHE A 40 -3.71 -0.71 3.46
C PHE A 40 -3.80 -1.17 4.91
N PHE A 41 -3.52 -0.28 5.87
CA PHE A 41 -3.69 -0.62 7.27
C PHE A 41 -5.15 -0.94 7.60
N ALA A 42 -6.09 -0.07 7.21
CA ALA A 42 -7.52 -0.30 7.42
C ALA A 42 -8.01 -1.58 6.72
N LEU A 43 -7.50 -1.85 5.52
CA LEU A 43 -7.80 -3.05 4.76
C LEU A 43 -7.31 -4.31 5.51
N PHE A 44 -6.08 -4.30 6.02
CA PHE A 44 -5.53 -5.40 6.79
C PHE A 44 -6.29 -5.63 8.10
N VAL A 45 -6.67 -4.57 8.82
CA VAL A 45 -7.53 -4.69 10.01
C VAL A 45 -8.82 -5.44 9.66
N LYS A 46 -9.48 -5.06 8.58
CA LYS A 46 -10.70 -5.69 8.11
C LYS A 46 -10.47 -7.15 7.71
N PHE A 47 -9.40 -7.43 7.00
CA PHE A 47 -9.05 -8.77 6.56
C PHE A 47 -8.79 -9.70 7.75
N PHE A 48 -7.96 -9.29 8.69
CA PHE A 48 -7.68 -10.09 9.89
C PHE A 48 -8.92 -10.25 10.77
N ALA A 49 -9.75 -9.21 10.90
CA ALA A 49 -11.01 -9.31 11.62
C ALA A 49 -11.96 -10.35 11.00
N SER A 50 -12.01 -10.47 9.66
CA SER A 50 -12.81 -11.48 8.97
C SER A 50 -12.37 -12.92 9.27
N LEU A 51 -11.10 -13.11 9.63
CA LEU A 51 -10.54 -14.39 10.10
C LEU A 51 -10.69 -14.60 11.62
N GLY A 52 -11.38 -13.69 12.33
CA GLY A 52 -11.52 -13.73 13.77
C GLY A 52 -10.33 -13.13 14.55
N LEU A 53 -9.30 -12.63 13.86
CA LEU A 53 -8.12 -12.01 14.44
C LEU A 53 -8.38 -10.51 14.60
N LYS A 54 -9.10 -10.14 15.65
CA LYS A 54 -9.56 -8.75 15.85
C LYS A 54 -8.51 -7.81 16.45
N ASP A 55 -7.38 -8.36 16.96
CA ASP A 55 -6.31 -7.53 17.50
C ASP A 55 -5.59 -6.79 16.34
N PRO A 56 -5.57 -5.49 16.38
CA PRO A 56 -4.92 -4.64 15.38
C PRO A 56 -3.42 -4.88 15.23
N MET A 57 -2.80 -5.51 16.20
CA MET A 57 -1.40 -5.90 16.14
C MET A 57 -1.10 -6.76 14.90
N PHE A 58 -2.03 -7.63 14.49
CA PHE A 58 -1.86 -8.45 13.28
C PHE A 58 -1.73 -7.59 12.02
N ALA A 59 -2.56 -6.56 11.87
CA ALA A 59 -2.47 -5.63 10.75
C ALA A 59 -1.16 -4.81 10.79
N THR A 60 -0.75 -4.37 11.98
CA THR A 60 0.51 -3.63 12.18
C THR A 60 1.70 -4.48 11.75
N VAL A 61 1.79 -5.72 12.22
CA VAL A 61 2.90 -6.63 11.90
C VAL A 61 2.92 -6.97 10.42
N ALA A 62 1.76 -7.28 9.82
CA ALA A 62 1.67 -7.60 8.40
C ALA A 62 2.08 -6.40 7.53
N LEU A 63 1.57 -5.21 7.81
CA LEU A 63 1.92 -4.01 7.04
C LEU A 63 3.40 -3.64 7.22
N ALA A 64 3.95 -3.77 8.43
CA ALA A 64 5.38 -3.55 8.68
C ALA A 64 6.24 -4.56 7.89
N GLY A 65 5.83 -5.82 7.84
CA GLY A 65 6.50 -6.85 7.04
C GLY A 65 6.49 -6.55 5.54
N VAL A 66 5.32 -6.19 4.99
CA VAL A 66 5.18 -5.77 3.59
C VAL A 66 6.08 -4.57 3.28
N SER A 67 6.02 -3.53 4.10
CA SER A 67 6.82 -2.32 3.89
C SER A 67 8.32 -2.57 4.00
N GLY A 68 8.72 -3.49 4.88
CA GLY A 68 10.10 -3.95 4.95
C GLY A 68 10.57 -4.63 3.67
N LEU A 69 9.74 -5.51 3.09
CA LEU A 69 10.05 -6.18 1.81
C LEU A 69 10.09 -5.19 0.64
N GLU A 70 9.22 -4.19 0.62
CA GLU A 70 9.26 -3.11 -0.38
C GLU A 70 10.57 -2.30 -0.29
N ALA A 71 11.01 -1.98 0.93
CA ALA A 71 12.29 -1.28 1.16
C ALA A 71 13.49 -2.13 0.71
N VAL A 72 13.46 -3.45 0.92
CA VAL A 72 14.46 -4.39 0.43
C VAL A 72 14.47 -4.41 -1.10
N ASN A 73 13.31 -4.48 -1.74
CA ASN A 73 13.18 -4.46 -3.20
C ASN A 73 13.71 -3.15 -3.80
N PHE A 74 13.35 -2.01 -3.21
CA PHE A 74 13.92 -0.71 -3.60
C PHE A 74 15.44 -0.71 -3.53
N THR A 75 15.99 -1.24 -2.44
CA THR A 75 17.44 -1.31 -2.24
C THR A 75 18.12 -2.17 -3.30
N PHE A 76 17.57 -3.32 -3.63
CA PHE A 76 18.12 -4.22 -4.65
C PHE A 76 18.05 -3.60 -6.05
N CYS A 77 16.88 -3.08 -6.46
CA CYS A 77 16.72 -2.47 -7.77
C CYS A 77 17.57 -1.19 -7.92
N GLY A 78 17.63 -0.35 -6.87
CA GLY A 78 18.47 0.84 -6.85
C GLY A 78 19.97 0.52 -6.92
N THR A 79 20.39 -0.52 -6.22
CA THR A 79 21.81 -0.99 -6.28
C THR A 79 22.13 -1.52 -7.68
N ALA A 80 21.21 -2.28 -8.29
CA ALA A 80 21.37 -2.75 -9.67
C ALA A 80 21.49 -1.58 -10.66
N LEU A 81 20.65 -0.57 -10.51
CA LEU A 81 20.70 0.64 -11.34
C LEU A 81 22.04 1.37 -11.19
N VAL A 82 22.51 1.57 -9.96
CA VAL A 82 23.81 2.21 -9.70
C VAL A 82 24.96 1.39 -10.29
N ALA A 83 24.93 0.06 -10.16
CA ALA A 83 25.94 -0.81 -10.75
C ALA A 83 25.95 -0.71 -12.28
N LEU A 84 24.79 -0.71 -12.93
CA LEU A 84 24.68 -0.54 -14.38
C LEU A 84 25.21 0.82 -14.83
N LEU A 85 24.89 1.91 -14.14
CA LEU A 85 25.39 3.25 -14.44
C LEU A 85 26.92 3.37 -14.28
N ARG A 86 27.51 2.53 -13.44
CA ARG A 86 28.98 2.43 -13.26
C ARG A 86 29.65 1.50 -14.27
N GLY A 87 28.90 0.90 -15.20
CA GLY A 87 29.41 -0.02 -16.21
C GLY A 87 29.62 -1.46 -15.71
N ASP A 88 29.14 -1.80 -14.49
CA ASP A 88 29.26 -3.14 -13.93
C ASP A 88 27.99 -3.95 -14.20
N ALA A 89 27.89 -4.49 -15.40
CA ALA A 89 26.69 -5.21 -15.86
C ALA A 89 26.46 -6.51 -15.08
N GLY A 90 27.51 -7.24 -14.69
CA GLY A 90 27.39 -8.47 -13.93
C GLY A 90 26.83 -8.26 -12.53
N ARG A 91 27.30 -7.20 -11.85
CA ARG A 91 26.79 -6.81 -10.53
C ARG A 91 25.36 -6.28 -10.62
N ALA A 92 25.03 -5.51 -11.67
CA ALA A 92 23.68 -5.04 -11.94
C ALA A 92 22.71 -6.23 -12.10
N GLU A 93 23.09 -7.23 -12.86
CA GLU A 93 22.30 -8.44 -13.06
C GLU A 93 22.05 -9.19 -11.74
N THR A 94 23.10 -9.40 -10.94
CA THR A 94 22.96 -10.11 -9.66
C THR A 94 22.01 -9.40 -8.70
N TRP A 95 22.15 -8.08 -8.53
CA TRP A 95 21.25 -7.34 -7.65
C TRP A 95 19.85 -7.25 -8.20
N PHE A 96 19.69 -7.11 -9.51
CA PHE A 96 18.35 -7.12 -10.10
C PHE A 96 17.68 -8.49 -9.94
N TYR A 97 18.42 -9.59 -10.09
CA TYR A 97 17.90 -10.93 -9.81
C TYR A 97 17.38 -11.06 -8.38
N CYS A 98 18.12 -10.57 -7.37
CA CYS A 98 17.64 -10.52 -5.99
C CYS A 98 16.34 -9.72 -5.88
N GLY A 99 16.25 -8.55 -6.51
CA GLY A 99 15.03 -7.75 -6.55
C GLY A 99 13.87 -8.46 -7.22
N ILE A 100 14.08 -9.14 -8.33
CA ILE A 100 13.06 -9.92 -9.01
C ILE A 100 12.52 -11.05 -8.12
N VAL A 101 13.40 -11.85 -7.52
CA VAL A 101 12.99 -12.99 -6.69
C VAL A 101 12.19 -12.54 -5.47
N THR A 102 12.64 -11.49 -4.78
CA THR A 102 11.93 -10.95 -3.61
C THR A 102 10.61 -10.30 -4.00
N SER A 103 10.55 -9.57 -5.13
CA SER A 103 9.32 -8.99 -5.66
C SER A 103 8.30 -10.06 -6.08
N LEU A 104 8.73 -11.10 -6.80
CA LEU A 104 7.87 -12.22 -7.15
C LEU A 104 7.29 -12.90 -5.91
N GLY A 105 8.13 -13.12 -4.88
CA GLY A 105 7.69 -13.68 -3.61
C GLY A 105 6.62 -12.79 -2.93
N LEU A 106 6.82 -11.47 -2.93
CA LEU A 106 5.87 -10.52 -2.36
C LEU A 106 4.52 -10.54 -3.11
N PHE A 107 4.53 -10.53 -4.44
CA PHE A 107 3.29 -10.62 -5.22
C PHE A 107 2.59 -11.98 -5.11
N VAL A 108 3.32 -13.07 -4.88
CA VAL A 108 2.72 -14.37 -4.52
C VAL A 108 1.99 -14.26 -3.18
N LEU A 109 2.60 -13.66 -2.16
CA LEU A 109 1.95 -13.44 -0.86
C LEU A 109 0.68 -12.59 -0.98
N PHE A 110 0.73 -11.51 -1.76
CA PHE A 110 -0.44 -10.67 -2.03
C PHE A 110 -1.54 -11.46 -2.74
N SER A 111 -1.21 -12.20 -3.80
CA SER A 111 -2.18 -13.01 -4.53
C SER A 111 -2.82 -14.09 -3.66
N MET A 112 -2.07 -14.69 -2.72
CA MET A 112 -2.63 -15.62 -1.74
C MET A 112 -3.60 -14.93 -0.79
N ALA A 113 -3.25 -13.73 -0.30
CA ALA A 113 -4.12 -12.93 0.55
C ALA A 113 -5.41 -12.54 -0.19
N ASP A 114 -5.31 -12.07 -1.44
CA ASP A 114 -6.46 -11.71 -2.27
C ASP A 114 -7.42 -12.90 -2.48
N GLN A 115 -6.86 -14.11 -2.67
CA GLN A 115 -7.68 -15.33 -2.75
C GLN A 115 -8.44 -15.61 -1.46
N VAL A 116 -7.76 -15.49 -0.32
CA VAL A 116 -8.34 -15.75 1.01
C VAL A 116 -9.44 -14.71 1.33
N PHE A 117 -9.19 -13.45 1.00
CA PHE A 117 -10.11 -12.36 1.31
C PHE A 117 -11.14 -12.07 0.19
N GLY A 118 -10.99 -12.74 -0.95
CA GLY A 118 -11.95 -12.64 -2.07
C GLY A 118 -11.82 -11.37 -2.91
N ASP A 119 -10.71 -10.64 -2.81
CA ASP A 119 -10.45 -9.46 -3.62
C ASP A 119 -9.97 -9.85 -5.03
N ARG A 120 -10.93 -10.05 -5.94
CA ARG A 120 -10.65 -10.49 -7.31
C ARG A 120 -9.96 -9.43 -8.16
N PHE A 121 -10.16 -8.17 -7.83
CA PHE A 121 -9.55 -7.06 -8.57
C PHE A 121 -8.05 -6.98 -8.25
N GLN A 122 -7.69 -6.95 -6.99
CA GLN A 122 -6.29 -6.94 -6.56
C GLN A 122 -5.55 -8.22 -6.99
N LEU A 123 -6.22 -9.37 -6.94
CA LEU A 123 -5.65 -10.61 -7.44
C LEU A 123 -5.22 -10.50 -8.91
N LEU A 124 -6.04 -9.87 -9.77
CA LEU A 124 -5.69 -9.64 -11.17
C LEU A 124 -4.49 -8.67 -11.28
N GLU A 125 -4.49 -7.58 -10.52
CA GLU A 125 -3.40 -6.60 -10.51
C GLU A 125 -2.08 -7.24 -10.08
N HIS A 126 -2.06 -7.97 -8.98
CA HIS A 126 -0.86 -8.64 -8.49
C HIS A 126 -0.38 -9.72 -9.46
N GLY A 127 -1.30 -10.43 -10.11
CA GLY A 127 -0.97 -11.38 -11.18
C GLY A 127 -0.33 -10.71 -12.40
N LEU A 128 -0.82 -9.52 -12.80
CA LEU A 128 -0.21 -8.72 -13.87
C LEU A 128 1.19 -8.24 -13.49
N PHE A 129 1.39 -7.72 -12.28
CA PHE A 129 2.72 -7.31 -11.81
C PHE A 129 3.69 -8.49 -11.78
N TRP A 130 3.23 -9.66 -11.37
CA TRP A 130 4.03 -10.89 -11.39
C TRP A 130 4.52 -11.21 -12.82
N MET A 131 3.62 -11.13 -13.81
CA MET A 131 3.95 -11.35 -15.22
C MET A 131 4.90 -10.27 -15.75
N VAL A 132 4.68 -9.00 -15.40
CA VAL A 132 5.55 -7.89 -15.82
C VAL A 132 6.96 -8.02 -15.23
N LEU A 133 7.09 -8.51 -13.98
CA LEU A 133 8.39 -8.82 -13.37
C LEU A 133 9.14 -9.90 -14.15
N LEU A 134 8.47 -11.01 -14.48
CA LEU A 134 9.09 -12.06 -15.29
C LEU A 134 9.50 -11.54 -16.68
N ALA A 135 8.62 -10.79 -17.33
CA ALA A 135 8.92 -10.20 -18.63
C ALA A 135 10.11 -9.21 -18.54
N SER A 136 10.17 -8.41 -17.46
CA SER A 136 11.29 -7.49 -17.20
C SER A 136 12.60 -8.24 -17.02
N TRP A 137 12.59 -9.35 -16.28
CA TRP A 137 13.79 -10.19 -16.11
C TRP A 137 14.25 -10.82 -17.42
N ILE A 138 13.32 -11.40 -18.19
CA ILE A 138 13.62 -12.01 -19.49
C ILE A 138 14.19 -10.95 -20.44
N ALA A 139 13.54 -9.78 -20.54
CA ALA A 139 14.01 -8.68 -21.38
C ALA A 139 15.39 -8.17 -20.93
N PHE A 140 15.61 -8.02 -19.63
CA PHE A 140 16.89 -7.58 -19.08
C PHE A 140 18.03 -8.55 -19.45
N LYS A 141 17.76 -9.86 -19.39
CA LYS A 141 18.71 -10.90 -19.81
C LYS A 141 18.92 -10.91 -21.33
N PHE A 142 17.86 -10.76 -22.10
CA PHE A 142 17.91 -10.74 -23.56
C PHE A 142 18.75 -9.56 -24.10
N PHE A 143 18.71 -8.41 -23.41
CA PHE A 143 19.52 -7.24 -23.74
C PHE A 143 20.92 -7.27 -23.10
N ALA A 144 21.31 -8.36 -22.45
CA ALA A 144 22.68 -8.49 -21.94
C ALA A 144 23.65 -8.64 -23.13
N VAL A 145 24.69 -7.81 -23.11
CA VAL A 145 25.86 -8.03 -23.98
C VAL A 145 26.72 -9.09 -23.30
N ASP A 146 27.35 -9.96 -24.08
CA ASP A 146 28.26 -10.99 -23.55
C ASP A 146 29.48 -10.31 -22.87
N GLU A 147 29.30 -9.93 -21.61
CA GLU A 147 30.36 -9.41 -20.74
C GLU A 147 30.74 -10.52 -19.74
N GLU A 148 32.05 -10.72 -19.54
CA GLU A 148 32.53 -11.64 -18.51
C GLU A 148 31.93 -11.29 -17.15
N HIS A 149 31.22 -12.23 -16.55
CA HIS A 149 30.60 -12.07 -15.26
C HIS A 149 31.65 -12.01 -14.16
N SER A 150 31.94 -10.82 -13.66
CA SER A 150 32.56 -10.71 -12.35
C SER A 150 31.48 -10.90 -11.28
N GLY A 151 31.43 -12.09 -10.70
CA GLY A 151 30.43 -12.43 -9.65
C GLY A 151 30.66 -11.71 -8.30
N ASP A 152 31.44 -10.65 -8.28
CA ASP A 152 31.68 -9.86 -7.06
C ASP A 152 30.48 -8.98 -6.75
N LEU A 153 29.80 -9.25 -5.65
CA LEU A 153 28.65 -8.50 -5.14
C LEU A 153 29.01 -7.09 -4.62
N GLY A 154 30.27 -6.71 -4.65
CA GLY A 154 30.75 -5.44 -4.12
C GLY A 154 30.51 -5.32 -2.60
N SER A 155 30.20 -4.13 -2.13
CA SER A 155 29.96 -3.92 -0.70
C SER A 155 28.56 -4.41 -0.29
N VAL A 156 28.36 -5.73 -0.17
CA VAL A 156 27.15 -6.36 0.38
C VAL A 156 26.76 -5.72 1.71
N ARG A 157 27.76 -5.41 2.55
CA ARG A 157 27.54 -4.77 3.86
C ARG A 157 26.81 -3.42 3.71
N THR A 158 27.18 -2.57 2.74
CA THR A 158 26.54 -1.27 2.52
C THR A 158 25.10 -1.44 2.05
N VAL A 159 24.84 -2.40 1.15
CA VAL A 159 23.48 -2.69 0.65
C VAL A 159 22.58 -3.21 1.78
N LEU A 160 23.08 -4.13 2.60
CA LEU A 160 22.34 -4.64 3.75
C LEU A 160 22.06 -3.56 4.80
N LEU A 161 23.04 -2.69 5.08
CA LEU A 161 22.84 -1.56 6.01
C LEU A 161 21.79 -0.58 5.49
N LEU A 162 21.84 -0.21 4.21
CA LEU A 162 20.84 0.67 3.62
C LEU A 162 19.44 0.06 3.66
N GLY A 163 19.33 -1.21 3.26
CA GLY A 163 18.06 -1.94 3.33
C GLY A 163 17.52 -2.04 4.76
N ALA A 164 18.38 -2.32 5.73
CA ALA A 164 18.00 -2.36 7.15
C ALA A 164 17.52 -1.00 7.66
N LEU A 165 18.21 0.10 7.34
CA LEU A 165 17.80 1.45 7.74
C LEU A 165 16.44 1.85 7.14
N LEU A 166 16.23 1.58 5.85
CA LEU A 166 14.94 1.85 5.19
C LEU A 166 13.82 1.00 5.78
N THR A 167 14.07 -0.28 6.03
CA THR A 167 13.10 -1.19 6.68
C THR A 167 12.75 -0.72 8.08
N LEU A 168 13.72 -0.32 8.90
CA LEU A 168 13.49 0.22 10.22
C LEU A 168 12.69 1.52 10.18
N GLY A 169 13.01 2.42 9.23
CA GLY A 169 12.27 3.66 9.03
C GLY A 169 10.82 3.42 8.65
N ALA A 170 10.55 2.52 7.69
CA ALA A 170 9.21 2.14 7.29
C ALA A 170 8.42 1.48 8.44
N THR A 171 9.04 0.55 9.18
CA THR A 171 8.42 -0.12 10.33
C THR A 171 8.08 0.87 11.44
N TRP A 172 8.97 1.82 11.73
CA TRP A 172 8.73 2.85 12.72
C TRP A 172 7.55 3.75 12.34
N SER A 173 7.52 4.22 11.09
CA SER A 173 6.43 5.04 10.56
C SER A 173 5.08 4.34 10.66
N ILE A 174 5.03 3.05 10.30
CA ILE A 174 3.79 2.25 10.39
C ILE A 174 3.35 2.08 11.84
N ARG A 175 4.29 1.82 12.76
CA ARG A 175 3.98 1.69 14.19
C ARG A 175 3.41 2.99 14.75
N ASP A 176 4.02 4.12 14.44
CA ASP A 176 3.55 5.43 14.89
C ASP A 176 2.16 5.73 14.34
N PHE A 177 1.98 5.53 13.05
CA PHE A 177 0.71 5.68 12.36
C PHE A 177 -0.38 4.74 12.91
N SER A 178 -0.09 3.46 13.09
CA SER A 178 -1.07 2.49 13.62
C SER A 178 -1.51 2.85 15.02
N SER A 179 -0.62 3.32 15.87
CA SER A 179 -0.95 3.73 17.23
C SER A 179 -1.88 4.96 17.26
N GLN A 180 -1.71 5.90 16.34
CA GLN A 180 -2.57 7.09 16.23
C GLN A 180 -3.96 6.73 15.67
N THR A 181 -4.02 5.81 14.73
CA THR A 181 -5.25 5.43 14.04
C THR A 181 -6.21 4.66 14.95
N PHE A 182 -5.70 3.81 15.84
CA PHE A 182 -6.53 3.02 16.73
C PHE A 182 -7.41 3.82 17.68
N HIS A 183 -6.96 4.98 18.09
CA HIS A 183 -7.73 5.83 18.99
C HIS A 183 -8.92 6.51 18.30
N ASN A 184 -9.01 6.45 16.98
CA ASN A 184 -10.00 7.16 16.18
C ASN A 184 -10.96 6.25 15.38
N VAL A 185 -10.71 4.94 15.31
CA VAL A 185 -11.54 4.01 14.51
C VAL A 185 -12.94 3.83 15.11
N ASP A 186 -13.08 3.92 16.43
CA ASP A 186 -14.34 3.67 17.14
C ASP A 186 -15.18 4.94 17.37
N LYS A 187 -14.73 6.10 16.89
CA LYS A 187 -15.48 7.34 17.10
C LYS A 187 -16.10 7.80 15.79
N PRO A 188 -17.43 7.81 15.68
CA PRO A 188 -18.08 8.47 14.56
C PRO A 188 -17.69 9.94 14.57
N VAL A 189 -17.21 10.43 13.45
CA VAL A 189 -16.86 11.83 13.29
C VAL A 189 -18.16 12.63 13.26
N LEU A 190 -18.14 13.76 13.95
CA LEU A 190 -19.17 14.75 14.12
C LEU A 190 -20.22 14.73 13.00
N CYS A 191 -21.46 14.45 13.38
CA CYS A 191 -22.62 14.64 12.56
C CYS A 191 -22.80 16.14 12.25
N VAL A 192 -22.85 16.48 10.97
CA VAL A 192 -23.06 17.86 10.53
C VAL A 192 -24.28 17.91 9.62
N GLU A 193 -25.25 18.74 9.96
CA GLU A 193 -26.33 19.06 9.02
C GLU A 193 -25.76 19.95 7.91
N VAL A 194 -25.64 19.40 6.70
CA VAL A 194 -25.04 20.10 5.55
C VAL A 194 -26.09 21.01 4.88
N VAL A 195 -27.30 20.52 4.77
CA VAL A 195 -28.49 21.26 4.35
C VAL A 195 -29.65 20.73 5.17
N LYS A 196 -30.70 21.52 5.30
CA LYS A 196 -31.90 21.13 6.05
C LYS A 196 -32.39 19.75 5.67
N GLY A 197 -32.36 18.82 6.62
CA GLY A 197 -32.76 17.43 6.43
C GLY A 197 -31.73 16.52 5.82
N MET A 198 -30.50 16.98 5.59
CA MET A 198 -29.39 16.14 5.11
C MET A 198 -28.20 16.22 6.09
N TRP A 199 -27.91 15.10 6.72
CA TRP A 199 -26.90 14.96 7.74
C TRP A 199 -25.72 14.18 7.19
N LYS A 200 -24.49 14.65 7.45
CA LYS A 200 -23.24 14.06 6.99
C LYS A 200 -22.45 13.52 8.16
N PHE A 201 -22.04 12.28 8.05
CA PHE A 201 -21.06 11.64 8.93
C PHE A 201 -19.81 11.33 8.10
N ASP A 202 -18.65 11.67 8.63
CA ASP A 202 -17.35 11.43 7.99
C ASP A 202 -16.61 10.38 8.81
N PHE A 203 -16.41 9.19 8.23
CA PHE A 203 -15.67 8.10 8.87
C PHE A 203 -14.25 8.11 8.34
N PRO A 204 -13.23 8.21 9.22
CA PRO A 204 -11.83 8.34 8.81
C PRO A 204 -11.29 7.12 8.07
N PHE A 205 -12.00 6.00 8.11
CA PHE A 205 -11.66 4.74 7.43
C PHE A 205 -12.90 3.99 6.98
N LEU A 206 -12.69 2.91 6.19
CA LEU A 206 -13.71 1.93 5.82
C LEU A 206 -14.36 1.37 7.10
N ALA A 207 -15.30 2.14 7.66
CA ALA A 207 -16.01 1.73 8.86
C ALA A 207 -16.74 0.42 8.58
N ASP A 208 -16.71 -0.50 9.54
CA ASP A 208 -17.47 -1.72 9.46
C ASP A 208 -18.97 -1.38 9.37
N LYS A 209 -19.72 -2.22 8.65
CA LYS A 209 -21.17 -2.12 8.53
C LYS A 209 -21.86 -1.97 9.90
N LEU A 210 -21.34 -2.66 10.91
CA LEU A 210 -21.85 -2.58 12.29
C LEU A 210 -21.72 -1.16 12.85
N VAL A 211 -20.61 -0.48 12.60
CA VAL A 211 -20.38 0.91 13.06
C VAL A 211 -21.37 1.86 12.40
N TRP A 212 -21.72 1.64 11.13
CA TRP A 212 -22.72 2.45 10.45
C TRP A 212 -24.12 2.25 11.01
N GLU A 213 -24.51 1.00 11.22
CA GLU A 213 -25.79 0.66 11.82
C GLU A 213 -25.93 1.27 13.23
N GLN A 214 -24.88 1.17 14.04
CA GLN A 214 -24.84 1.79 15.38
C GLN A 214 -24.93 3.30 15.30
N THR A 215 -24.22 3.94 14.35
CA THR A 215 -24.25 5.40 14.15
C THR A 215 -25.62 5.89 13.73
N VAL A 216 -26.27 5.19 12.80
CA VAL A 216 -27.64 5.53 12.35
C VAL A 216 -28.63 5.33 13.48
N ASN A 217 -28.53 4.25 14.24
CA ASN A 217 -29.42 4.00 15.39
C ASN A 217 -29.25 5.07 16.47
N ALA A 218 -28.02 5.43 16.82
CA ALA A 218 -27.75 6.51 17.78
C ALA A 218 -28.34 7.83 17.28
N PHE A 219 -28.15 8.15 15.98
CA PHE A 219 -28.72 9.36 15.40
C PHE A 219 -30.26 9.37 15.49
N VAL A 220 -30.92 8.27 15.24
CA VAL A 220 -32.40 8.17 15.33
C VAL A 220 -32.86 8.31 16.78
N GLU A 221 -32.13 7.78 17.75
CA GLU A 221 -32.42 7.93 19.17
C GLU A 221 -32.23 9.37 19.67
N GLU A 222 -31.20 10.06 19.16
CA GLU A 222 -30.91 11.45 19.51
C GLU A 222 -31.87 12.44 18.86
N HIS A 223 -32.50 12.05 17.73
CA HIS A 223 -33.40 12.89 16.94
C HIS A 223 -34.78 12.24 16.71
N PRO A 224 -35.58 12.01 17.78
CA PRO A 224 -36.86 11.32 17.67
C PRO A 224 -37.91 12.08 16.82
N GLU A 225 -37.71 13.40 16.65
CA GLU A 225 -38.55 14.26 15.81
C GLU A 225 -38.28 14.11 14.31
N LEU A 226 -37.21 13.42 13.95
CA LEU A 226 -36.83 13.20 12.56
C LEU A 226 -37.21 11.78 12.11
N LYS A 227 -37.62 11.65 10.88
CA LYS A 227 -37.80 10.38 10.19
C LYS A 227 -36.71 10.22 9.15
N VAL A 228 -35.89 9.21 9.25
CA VAL A 228 -34.92 8.84 8.21
C VAL A 228 -35.67 8.35 6.98
N THR A 229 -35.45 8.99 5.85
CA THR A 229 -36.09 8.66 4.55
C THR A 229 -35.14 7.92 3.63
N TYR A 230 -33.86 8.25 3.68
CA TYR A 230 -32.85 7.64 2.82
C TYR A 230 -31.47 7.70 3.48
N ILE A 231 -30.63 6.70 3.19
CA ILE A 231 -29.25 6.64 3.62
C ILE A 231 -28.39 6.39 2.38
N TYR A 232 -27.37 7.22 2.21
CA TYR A 232 -26.38 7.08 1.13
C TYR A 232 -24.98 6.94 1.73
N THR A 233 -24.22 5.97 1.21
CA THR A 233 -22.82 5.78 1.56
C THR A 233 -21.97 5.87 0.30
N GLY A 234 -20.84 6.56 0.39
CA GLY A 234 -19.92 6.69 -0.73
C GLY A 234 -18.55 7.17 -0.30
N PRO A 235 -17.56 7.00 -1.17
CA PRO A 235 -16.23 7.56 -0.92
C PRO A 235 -16.30 9.08 -0.85
N SER A 236 -15.40 9.68 -0.08
CA SER A 236 -15.28 11.14 0.02
C SER A 236 -14.62 11.72 -1.23
N GLU A 237 -15.34 11.74 -2.35
CA GLU A 237 -14.83 12.25 -3.62
C GLU A 237 -14.61 13.77 -3.63
N LEU A 238 -15.30 14.50 -2.74
CA LEU A 238 -15.24 15.94 -2.66
C LEU A 238 -13.95 16.48 -2.02
N ASN A 239 -13.18 15.63 -1.38
CA ASN A 239 -11.92 16.03 -0.76
C ASN A 239 -10.79 15.10 -1.22
N SER A 240 -10.02 15.56 -2.21
CA SER A 240 -8.86 14.81 -2.75
C SER A 240 -7.81 14.43 -1.69
N LYS A 241 -7.80 15.15 -0.56
CA LYS A 241 -6.91 14.87 0.58
C LYS A 241 -7.41 13.76 1.50
N LYS A 242 -8.67 13.33 1.34
CA LYS A 242 -9.32 12.35 2.21
C LYS A 242 -10.01 11.25 1.42
N LYS A 243 -9.34 10.72 0.39
CA LYS A 243 -9.88 9.65 -0.47
C LYS A 243 -10.31 8.38 0.27
N THR A 244 -9.78 8.20 1.48
CA THR A 244 -10.04 7.06 2.35
C THR A 244 -11.24 7.22 3.26
N HIS A 245 -11.75 8.44 3.35
CA HIS A 245 -12.93 8.70 4.17
C HIS A 245 -14.18 8.15 3.49
N LEU A 246 -14.95 7.40 4.26
CA LEU A 246 -16.27 7.02 3.87
C LEU A 246 -17.26 8.04 4.41
N LEU A 247 -18.13 8.52 3.54
CA LEU A 247 -19.20 9.42 3.90
C LEU A 247 -20.50 8.66 4.04
N LEU A 248 -21.19 8.89 5.13
CA LEU A 248 -22.58 8.48 5.34
C LEU A 248 -23.44 9.73 5.32
N TYR A 249 -24.40 9.78 4.40
CA TYR A 249 -25.43 10.80 4.37
C TYR A 249 -26.75 10.21 4.82
N VAL A 250 -27.36 10.83 5.81
CA VAL A 250 -28.68 10.50 6.32
C VAL A 250 -29.64 11.60 5.92
N PHE A 251 -30.64 11.26 5.12
CA PHE A 251 -31.70 12.16 4.70
C PHE A 251 -32.90 11.99 5.61
N THR A 252 -33.44 13.12 6.09
CA THR A 252 -34.50 13.12 7.09
C THR A 252 -35.63 14.07 6.71
N GLU A 253 -36.82 13.72 7.16
CA GLU A 253 -38.02 14.58 7.15
C GLU A 253 -38.50 14.76 8.60
N ARG A 254 -39.15 15.87 8.91
CA ARG A 254 -39.84 16.01 10.18
C ARG A 254 -41.04 15.08 10.24
N ARG A 255 -41.21 14.42 11.35
CA ARG A 255 -42.38 13.58 11.63
C ARG A 255 -43.62 14.43 11.75
#